data_6ac067a92505aef3ec7e101d6008af62
#
_entry.id   6ac067a92505aef3ec7e101d6008af62
#
_cell.length_a   1.000
_cell.length_b   1.000
_cell.length_c   1.000
_cell.angle_alpha   90.00
_cell.angle_beta   90.00
_cell.angle_gamma   90.00
#
_symmetry.space_group_name_H-M   'P 1'
#
loop_
_entity.id
_entity.type
_entity.pdbx_description
1 polymer ?
#
loop_
_entity_poly.entity_id
_entity_poly.type
_entity_poly.pdbx_seq_one_letter_code
_entity_poly.pdbx_strand_id
1 'polypeptide(L)'
;MESGYRHIDCAYIYGNQDEVRAPYIARSLMKSDAAQVGAALKKVIPSVVQREELFITSKLWNDAHRPSEVEKQLDVTLSQLGISYVDLYLIHWPVAFVHGRGMTPTQADKPDQAEIDSETSLVETWKAMLALRKTGKVRAVGVSNFTVKHLEAIIKATGETPAVNQIEAHPLLPQDDLVEYCKKEGIHLTAYSPLGNNREWQRCDMLRRLDADI
;
A
#
# COMPACT_ATOMS: atom_id res chain seq x y z
N MET A 1 11.93 14.66 -7.45
CA MET A 1 13.35 14.25 -7.55
C MET A 1 14.28 15.45 -7.43
N GLU A 2 14.06 16.51 -8.15
CA GLU A 2 14.83 17.78 -8.01
C GLU A 2 14.76 18.36 -6.60
N SER A 3 13.63 18.19 -5.91
CA SER A 3 13.42 18.61 -4.51
C SER A 3 14.06 17.70 -3.46
N GLY A 4 14.85 16.71 -3.86
CA GLY A 4 15.57 15.79 -2.95
C GLY A 4 14.79 14.56 -2.47
N TYR A 5 13.50 14.41 -2.81
CA TYR A 5 12.75 13.17 -2.46
C TYR A 5 13.35 11.95 -3.16
N ARG A 6 13.46 10.84 -2.41
CA ARG A 6 13.98 9.55 -2.88
C ARG A 6 13.05 8.39 -2.55
N HIS A 7 12.03 8.58 -1.71
CA HIS A 7 11.01 7.58 -1.39
C HIS A 7 9.72 7.90 -2.14
N ILE A 8 9.21 6.91 -2.88
CA ILE A 8 7.97 7.00 -3.65
C ILE A 8 7.04 5.90 -3.14
N ASP A 9 5.87 6.27 -2.65
CA ASP A 9 4.84 5.34 -2.19
C ASP A 9 3.71 5.27 -3.21
N CYS A 10 3.51 4.10 -3.79
CA CYS A 10 2.50 3.79 -4.80
C CYS A 10 1.51 2.75 -4.29
N ALA A 11 0.42 2.55 -5.00
CA ALA A 11 -0.45 1.40 -4.82
C ALA A 11 -1.23 1.09 -6.10
N TYR A 12 -1.53 -0.20 -6.31
CA TYR A 12 -2.30 -0.66 -7.46
C TYR A 12 -3.67 0.02 -7.57
N ILE A 13 -4.38 0.18 -6.43
CA ILE A 13 -5.72 0.75 -6.36
C ILE A 13 -5.79 2.26 -6.68
N TYR A 14 -4.67 2.98 -6.58
CA TYR A 14 -4.74 4.44 -6.81
C TYR A 14 -5.15 4.81 -8.25
N GLY A 15 -5.48 3.81 -9.06
CA GLY A 15 -6.07 3.98 -10.39
C GLY A 15 -5.14 4.63 -11.41
N ASN A 16 -3.95 4.88 -10.98
CA ASN A 16 -2.86 5.53 -11.63
C ASN A 16 -2.09 4.57 -12.54
N GLN A 17 -2.55 3.33 -12.68
CA GLN A 17 -1.78 2.25 -13.26
C GLN A 17 -2.23 1.81 -14.64
N ASP A 18 -3.43 2.11 -15.11
CA ASP A 18 -3.77 1.84 -16.52
C ASP A 18 -5.07 2.50 -17.01
N GLU A 19 -5.09 2.90 -18.29
CA GLU A 19 -6.20 3.62 -18.94
C GLU A 19 -7.35 2.72 -19.40
N VAL A 20 -7.52 1.49 -18.93
CA VAL A 20 -8.56 0.58 -19.43
C VAL A 20 -9.54 0.14 -18.35
N ARG A 21 -10.75 0.72 -18.41
CA ARG A 21 -12.02 0.34 -17.79
C ARG A 21 -12.44 1.04 -16.50
N ALA A 22 -12.73 2.33 -16.58
CA ALA A 22 -13.68 2.95 -15.67
C ALA A 22 -14.88 3.50 -16.44
N PRO A 23 -16.12 3.43 -15.90
CA PRO A 23 -17.28 4.02 -16.56
C PRO A 23 -17.14 5.54 -16.67
N TYR A 24 -17.69 6.09 -17.72
CA TYR A 24 -17.60 7.40 -18.32
C TYR A 24 -17.52 8.65 -17.41
N ILE A 25 -17.93 8.60 -16.15
CA ILE A 25 -18.01 9.79 -15.26
C ILE A 25 -16.68 10.05 -14.50
N ALA A 26 -15.84 9.04 -14.28
CA ALA A 26 -14.56 9.21 -13.58
C ALA A 26 -13.40 9.60 -14.52
N ARG A 27 -13.61 9.55 -15.83
CA ARG A 27 -12.58 9.69 -16.87
C ARG A 27 -12.02 11.12 -17.03
N SER A 28 -12.71 12.10 -16.52
CA SER A 28 -12.34 13.52 -16.72
C SER A 28 -11.39 14.09 -15.66
N LEU A 29 -11.19 13.41 -14.52
CA LEU A 29 -10.42 13.93 -13.38
C LEU A 29 -9.28 13.01 -12.89
N MET A 30 -9.19 11.79 -13.41
CA MET A 30 -8.17 10.82 -13.00
C MET A 30 -7.27 10.44 -14.17
N LYS A 31 -6.30 11.30 -14.46
CA LYS A 31 -5.09 10.83 -15.15
C LYS A 31 -4.32 9.99 -14.15
N SER A 32 -4.16 8.70 -14.44
CA SER A 32 -3.59 7.71 -13.56
C SER A 32 -2.18 8.05 -13.06
N ASP A 33 -1.90 8.03 -11.73
CA ASP A 33 -0.60 8.40 -11.15
C ASP A 33 0.51 7.37 -11.44
N ALA A 34 0.28 6.06 -11.53
CA ALA A 34 1.40 5.14 -11.74
C ALA A 34 1.82 5.04 -13.21
N ALA A 35 0.94 5.17 -14.18
CA ALA A 35 1.40 5.46 -15.52
C ALA A 35 2.13 6.82 -15.55
N GLN A 36 1.70 7.77 -14.72
CA GLN A 36 2.42 9.02 -14.49
C GLN A 36 3.70 8.79 -13.69
N VAL A 37 3.68 7.96 -12.64
CA VAL A 37 4.88 7.59 -11.87
C VAL A 37 5.85 6.80 -12.75
N GLY A 38 5.40 5.78 -13.49
CA GLY A 38 6.24 5.04 -14.43
C GLY A 38 6.83 5.92 -15.52
N ALA A 39 6.03 6.81 -16.11
CA ALA A 39 6.51 7.80 -17.09
C ALA A 39 7.49 8.80 -16.47
N ALA A 40 7.28 9.21 -15.20
CA ALA A 40 8.21 10.05 -14.47
C ALA A 40 9.51 9.32 -14.14
N LEU A 41 9.43 8.07 -13.66
CA LEU A 41 10.61 7.23 -13.40
C LEU A 41 11.45 7.06 -14.66
N LYS A 42 10.82 6.76 -15.80
CA LYS A 42 11.50 6.64 -17.08
C LYS A 42 12.23 7.91 -17.51
N LYS A 43 11.72 9.08 -17.15
CA LYS A 43 12.36 10.37 -17.46
C LYS A 43 13.54 10.68 -16.55
N VAL A 44 13.49 10.25 -15.30
CA VAL A 44 14.48 10.63 -14.30
C VAL A 44 15.55 9.55 -14.07
N ILE A 45 15.27 8.29 -14.41
CA ILE A 45 16.24 7.20 -14.35
C ILE A 45 16.81 6.94 -15.76
N PRO A 46 18.14 6.92 -15.96
CA PRO A 46 19.21 7.24 -15.00
C PRO A 46 19.65 8.71 -15.05
N SER A 47 18.96 9.57 -15.79
CA SER A 47 19.43 10.92 -16.15
C SER A 47 19.55 11.88 -14.95
N VAL A 48 18.71 11.71 -13.91
CA VAL A 48 18.67 12.58 -12.72
C VAL A 48 19.06 11.80 -11.46
N VAL A 49 18.69 10.50 -11.40
CA VAL A 49 18.89 9.64 -10.24
C VAL A 49 19.05 8.19 -10.69
N GLN A 50 19.92 7.43 -10.02
CA GLN A 50 20.01 5.99 -10.29
C GLN A 50 18.87 5.24 -9.61
N ARG A 51 18.45 4.06 -10.16
CA ARG A 51 17.37 3.25 -9.57
C ARG A 51 17.67 2.89 -8.11
N GLU A 52 18.91 2.63 -7.80
CA GLU A 52 19.40 2.21 -6.49
C GLU A 52 19.34 3.31 -5.42
N GLU A 53 19.27 4.56 -5.86
CA GLU A 53 19.09 5.72 -4.98
C GLU A 53 17.63 5.96 -4.60
N LEU A 54 16.69 5.26 -5.29
CA LEU A 54 15.26 5.37 -5.02
C LEU A 54 14.76 4.23 -4.16
N PHE A 55 13.89 4.56 -3.20
CA PHE A 55 13.10 3.60 -2.45
C PHE A 55 11.66 3.64 -2.96
N ILE A 56 11.22 2.57 -3.62
CA ILE A 56 9.89 2.49 -4.23
C ILE A 56 9.06 1.46 -3.48
N THR A 57 7.95 1.92 -2.91
CA THR A 57 6.93 1.10 -2.25
C THR A 57 5.74 0.92 -3.18
N SER A 58 5.18 -0.30 -3.25
CA SER A 58 3.86 -0.54 -3.83
C SER A 58 3.08 -1.55 -2.99
N LYS A 59 1.81 -1.80 -3.34
CA LYS A 59 0.91 -2.56 -2.48
C LYS A 59 0.08 -3.56 -3.29
N LEU A 60 -0.08 -4.76 -2.74
CA LEU A 60 -0.99 -5.80 -3.18
C LEU A 60 -2.42 -5.38 -2.89
N TRP A 61 -3.27 -5.30 -3.89
CA TRP A 61 -4.67 -4.96 -3.69
C TRP A 61 -5.51 -6.16 -3.24
N ASN A 62 -6.67 -5.87 -2.70
CA ASN A 62 -7.52 -6.84 -2.01
C ASN A 62 -8.06 -7.97 -2.91
N ASP A 63 -8.20 -7.74 -4.22
CA ASP A 63 -8.67 -8.74 -5.19
C ASP A 63 -7.60 -9.77 -5.61
N ALA A 64 -6.35 -9.59 -5.15
CA ALA A 64 -5.23 -10.46 -5.50
C ALA A 64 -4.60 -11.18 -4.28
N HIS A 65 -5.36 -11.36 -3.20
CA HIS A 65 -4.88 -12.04 -2.00
C HIS A 65 -4.66 -13.55 -2.18
N ARG A 66 -5.31 -14.18 -3.17
CA ARG A 66 -5.07 -15.60 -3.49
C ARG A 66 -3.61 -15.83 -3.80
N PRO A 67 -2.95 -16.87 -3.22
CA PRO A 67 -1.53 -17.11 -3.42
C PRO A 67 -1.09 -17.14 -4.88
N SER A 68 -1.94 -17.65 -5.79
CA SER A 68 -1.66 -17.70 -7.23
C SER A 68 -1.70 -16.33 -7.92
N GLU A 69 -2.27 -15.30 -7.29
CA GLU A 69 -2.46 -13.97 -7.88
C GLU A 69 -1.46 -12.94 -7.35
N VAL A 70 -0.83 -13.21 -6.18
CA VAL A 70 0.09 -12.28 -5.51
C VAL A 70 1.25 -11.87 -6.43
N GLU A 71 1.96 -12.84 -7.02
CA GLU A 71 3.09 -12.53 -7.91
C GLU A 71 2.62 -11.91 -9.23
N LYS A 72 1.49 -12.35 -9.78
CA LYS A 72 0.94 -11.79 -11.02
C LYS A 72 0.62 -10.30 -10.89
N GLN A 73 0.01 -9.90 -9.77
CA GLN A 73 -0.27 -8.48 -9.53
C GLN A 73 1.01 -7.66 -9.34
N LEU A 74 2.04 -8.23 -8.71
CA LEU A 74 3.34 -7.61 -8.64
C LEU A 74 3.95 -7.42 -10.05
N ASP A 75 3.84 -8.42 -10.93
CA ASP A 75 4.36 -8.33 -12.31
C ASP A 75 3.65 -7.22 -13.10
N VAL A 76 2.33 -7.08 -12.93
CA VAL A 76 1.58 -5.95 -13.51
C VAL A 76 2.10 -4.63 -12.96
N THR A 77 2.27 -4.52 -11.64
CA THR A 77 2.81 -3.31 -10.99
C THR A 77 4.18 -2.93 -11.52
N LEU A 78 5.11 -3.89 -11.62
CA LEU A 78 6.47 -3.66 -12.14
C LEU A 78 6.45 -3.21 -13.60
N SER A 79 5.61 -3.84 -14.42
CA SER A 79 5.41 -3.47 -15.81
C SER A 79 4.91 -2.03 -15.97
N GLN A 80 3.96 -1.62 -15.15
CA GLN A 80 3.37 -0.28 -15.16
C GLN A 80 4.37 0.79 -14.69
N LEU A 81 5.15 0.48 -13.67
CA LEU A 81 6.21 1.36 -13.17
C LEU A 81 7.44 1.39 -14.09
N GLY A 82 7.60 0.41 -15.00
CA GLY A 82 8.74 0.29 -15.88
C GLY A 82 10.05 -0.02 -15.16
N ILE A 83 9.98 -0.80 -14.06
CA ILE A 83 11.11 -1.17 -13.22
C ILE A 83 11.14 -2.69 -13.00
N SER A 84 12.30 -3.24 -12.62
CA SER A 84 12.50 -4.67 -12.41
C SER A 84 12.20 -5.14 -10.98
N TYR A 85 12.19 -4.24 -9.99
CA TYR A 85 11.90 -4.55 -8.60
C TYR A 85 11.33 -3.35 -7.86
N VAL A 86 10.59 -3.60 -6.77
CA VAL A 86 10.25 -2.63 -5.73
C VAL A 86 11.08 -2.87 -4.47
N ASP A 87 11.34 -1.82 -3.70
CA ASP A 87 12.09 -1.93 -2.44
C ASP A 87 11.22 -2.49 -1.33
N LEU A 88 9.91 -2.17 -1.35
CA LEU A 88 8.94 -2.65 -0.38
C LEU A 88 7.61 -2.97 -1.07
N TYR A 89 7.07 -4.17 -0.79
CA TYR A 89 5.75 -4.56 -1.24
C TYR A 89 4.87 -4.91 -0.06
N LEU A 90 3.69 -4.26 0.06
CA LEU A 90 2.81 -4.36 1.21
C LEU A 90 1.50 -5.05 0.85
N ILE A 91 0.93 -5.86 1.75
CA ILE A 91 -0.51 -6.16 1.70
C ILE A 91 -1.25 -4.87 2.05
N HIS A 92 -2.11 -4.36 1.16
CA HIS A 92 -2.73 -3.03 1.33
C HIS A 92 -3.73 -2.99 2.48
N TRP A 93 -4.60 -4.01 2.58
CA TRP A 93 -5.59 -4.17 3.65
C TRP A 93 -5.67 -5.64 4.10
N PRO A 94 -6.00 -5.90 5.37
CA PRO A 94 -6.14 -7.27 5.87
C PRO A 94 -7.48 -7.92 5.47
N VAL A 95 -7.90 -7.76 4.21
CA VAL A 95 -9.16 -8.30 3.70
C VAL A 95 -9.03 -8.72 2.24
N ALA A 96 -9.46 -9.94 1.92
CA ALA A 96 -9.48 -10.46 0.57
C ALA A 96 -10.84 -10.17 -0.09
N PHE A 97 -10.82 -9.68 -1.33
CA PHE A 97 -12.01 -9.56 -2.18
C PHE A 97 -12.09 -10.72 -3.17
N VAL A 98 -13.30 -11.03 -3.62
CA VAL A 98 -13.49 -12.06 -4.65
C VAL A 98 -12.73 -11.69 -5.92
N HIS A 99 -11.78 -12.55 -6.31
CA HIS A 99 -10.92 -12.34 -7.47
C HIS A 99 -11.69 -12.38 -8.79
N GLY A 100 -11.29 -11.56 -9.76
CA GLY A 100 -11.80 -11.57 -11.14
C GLY A 100 -13.12 -10.82 -11.35
N ARG A 101 -13.66 -10.16 -10.31
CA ARG A 101 -14.90 -9.37 -10.38
C ARG A 101 -14.67 -7.86 -10.30
N GLY A 102 -13.44 -7.41 -10.65
CA GLY A 102 -13.02 -6.01 -10.59
C GLY A 102 -12.29 -5.68 -9.30
N MET A 103 -11.79 -4.44 -9.22
CA MET A 103 -10.95 -4.00 -8.08
C MET A 103 -11.74 -3.86 -6.78
N THR A 104 -13.02 -3.52 -6.85
CA THR A 104 -13.91 -3.36 -5.69
C THR A 104 -15.25 -4.06 -5.99
N PRO A 105 -15.25 -5.41 -5.99
CA PRO A 105 -16.48 -6.16 -6.26
C PRO A 105 -17.49 -5.93 -5.12
N THR A 106 -18.76 -5.77 -5.48
CA THR A 106 -19.85 -5.58 -4.54
C THR A 106 -20.83 -6.75 -4.59
N GLN A 107 -21.52 -7.01 -3.47
CA GLN A 107 -22.56 -8.01 -3.40
C GLN A 107 -23.75 -7.61 -4.30
N ALA A 108 -24.33 -8.58 -4.99
CA ALA A 108 -25.41 -8.31 -5.96
C ALA A 108 -26.67 -7.71 -5.31
N ASP A 109 -26.96 -8.11 -4.07
CA ASP A 109 -28.09 -7.65 -3.27
C ASP A 109 -27.76 -6.47 -2.34
N LYS A 110 -26.47 -6.13 -2.19
CA LYS A 110 -25.97 -5.05 -1.33
C LYS A 110 -24.82 -4.30 -2.03
N PRO A 111 -25.13 -3.41 -2.96
CA PRO A 111 -24.13 -2.73 -3.79
C PRO A 111 -23.22 -1.76 -3.02
N ASP A 112 -23.53 -1.47 -1.77
CA ASP A 112 -22.72 -0.71 -0.81
C ASP A 112 -21.74 -1.56 0.01
N GLN A 113 -21.82 -2.89 -0.12
CA GLN A 113 -20.95 -3.82 0.59
C GLN A 113 -20.02 -4.55 -0.38
N ALA A 114 -18.73 -4.62 -0.01
CA ALA A 114 -17.74 -5.37 -0.76
C ALA A 114 -18.03 -6.88 -0.71
N GLU A 115 -17.70 -7.57 -1.79
CA GLU A 115 -17.78 -9.03 -1.86
C GLU A 115 -16.46 -9.64 -1.38
N ILE A 116 -16.49 -10.21 -0.18
CA ILE A 116 -15.33 -10.74 0.53
C ILE A 116 -15.06 -12.18 0.10
N ASP A 117 -13.79 -12.50 -0.17
CA ASP A 117 -13.30 -13.87 -0.32
C ASP A 117 -12.98 -14.45 1.06
N SER A 118 -13.92 -15.22 1.61
CA SER A 118 -13.78 -15.85 2.94
C SER A 118 -12.90 -17.10 2.92
N GLU A 119 -12.52 -17.62 1.75
CA GLU A 119 -11.72 -18.83 1.62
C GLU A 119 -10.22 -18.53 1.67
N THR A 120 -9.81 -17.33 1.25
CA THR A 120 -8.41 -16.91 1.26
C THR A 120 -8.04 -16.30 2.60
N SER A 121 -7.20 -16.99 3.36
CA SER A 121 -6.73 -16.49 4.66
C SER A 121 -5.57 -15.50 4.51
N LEU A 122 -5.45 -14.56 5.47
CA LEU A 122 -4.30 -13.64 5.54
C LEU A 122 -2.96 -14.37 5.67
N VAL A 123 -2.96 -15.54 6.31
CA VAL A 123 -1.74 -16.36 6.48
C VAL A 123 -1.27 -16.90 5.13
N GLU A 124 -2.18 -17.35 4.26
CA GLU A 124 -1.83 -17.83 2.93
C GLU A 124 -1.31 -16.71 2.06
N THR A 125 -1.98 -15.54 2.09
CA THR A 125 -1.51 -14.33 1.41
C THR A 125 -0.11 -13.94 1.90
N TRP A 126 0.11 -13.94 3.23
CA TRP A 126 1.41 -13.60 3.81
C TRP A 126 2.52 -14.57 3.39
N LYS A 127 2.24 -15.88 3.38
CA LYS A 127 3.19 -16.88 2.86
C LYS A 127 3.56 -16.62 1.39
N ALA A 128 2.60 -16.26 0.56
CA ALA A 128 2.86 -15.90 -0.83
C ALA A 128 3.71 -14.61 -0.95
N MET A 129 3.43 -13.60 -0.12
CA MET A 129 4.26 -12.38 -0.03
C MET A 129 5.72 -12.72 0.34
N LEU A 130 5.93 -13.57 1.35
CA LEU A 130 7.26 -14.01 1.76
C LEU A 130 8.01 -14.73 0.63
N ALA A 131 7.31 -15.52 -0.20
CA ALA A 131 7.89 -16.22 -1.34
C ALA A 131 8.44 -15.25 -2.40
N LEU A 132 7.87 -14.06 -2.55
CA LEU A 132 8.34 -13.04 -3.50
C LEU A 132 9.79 -12.61 -3.26
N ARG A 133 10.30 -12.69 -2.03
CA ARG A 133 11.70 -12.36 -1.72
C ARG A 133 12.72 -13.19 -2.51
N LYS A 134 12.32 -14.39 -2.93
CA LYS A 134 13.19 -15.30 -3.71
C LYS A 134 13.19 -14.99 -5.20
N THR A 135 12.28 -14.15 -5.68
CA THR A 135 12.14 -13.83 -7.11
C THR A 135 13.08 -12.71 -7.57
N GLY A 136 13.65 -11.95 -6.62
CA GLY A 136 14.41 -10.74 -6.92
C GLY A 136 13.53 -9.53 -7.28
N LYS A 137 12.20 -9.69 -7.32
CA LYS A 137 11.24 -8.62 -7.67
C LYS A 137 10.91 -7.69 -6.50
N VAL A 138 11.22 -8.10 -5.27
CA VAL A 138 11.04 -7.30 -4.04
C VAL A 138 12.27 -7.41 -3.14
N ARG A 139 12.64 -6.33 -2.46
CA ARG A 139 13.70 -6.34 -1.44
C ARG A 139 13.15 -6.68 -0.06
N ALA A 140 11.99 -6.11 0.28
CA ALA A 140 11.30 -6.36 1.54
C ALA A 140 9.79 -6.51 1.32
N VAL A 141 9.13 -7.22 2.23
CA VAL A 141 7.67 -7.36 2.27
C VAL A 141 7.13 -6.92 3.62
N GLY A 142 5.94 -6.37 3.61
CA GLY A 142 5.26 -5.88 4.80
C GLY A 142 3.75 -5.84 4.61
N VAL A 143 3.10 -5.10 5.49
CA VAL A 143 1.65 -5.00 5.53
C VAL A 143 1.20 -3.55 5.71
N SER A 144 -0.09 -3.30 5.50
CA SER A 144 -0.71 -2.01 5.74
C SER A 144 -2.09 -2.21 6.37
N ASN A 145 -2.45 -1.34 7.32
CA ASN A 145 -3.74 -1.40 8.02
C ASN A 145 -3.94 -2.65 8.90
N PHE A 146 -2.87 -3.27 9.34
CA PHE A 146 -2.93 -4.44 10.21
C PHE A 146 -3.01 -4.02 11.68
N THR A 147 -3.94 -4.61 12.42
CA THR A 147 -4.02 -4.51 13.88
C THR A 147 -3.05 -5.48 14.53
N VAL A 148 -2.83 -5.35 15.84
CA VAL A 148 -2.02 -6.30 16.63
C VAL A 148 -2.47 -7.74 16.40
N LYS A 149 -3.78 -8.02 16.42
CA LYS A 149 -4.32 -9.38 16.18
C LYS A 149 -3.96 -9.94 14.81
N HIS A 150 -3.98 -9.12 13.77
CA HIS A 150 -3.59 -9.55 12.43
C HIS A 150 -2.09 -9.86 12.36
N LEU A 151 -1.26 -9.03 12.98
CA LEU A 151 0.19 -9.23 13.05
C LEU A 151 0.54 -10.50 13.82
N GLU A 152 -0.05 -10.71 14.99
CA GLU A 152 0.14 -11.93 15.79
C GLU A 152 -0.23 -13.19 15.01
N ALA A 153 -1.35 -13.16 14.28
CA ALA A 153 -1.81 -14.31 13.50
C ALA A 153 -0.80 -14.72 12.42
N ILE A 154 -0.30 -13.77 11.63
CA ILE A 154 0.65 -14.06 10.55
C ILE A 154 2.03 -14.43 11.08
N ILE A 155 2.52 -13.75 12.12
CA ILE A 155 3.81 -14.05 12.76
C ILE A 155 3.79 -15.43 13.41
N LYS A 156 2.76 -15.75 14.19
CA LYS A 156 2.60 -17.07 14.83
C LYS A 156 2.56 -18.21 13.80
N ALA A 157 1.90 -17.98 12.66
CA ALA A 157 1.74 -19.01 11.64
C ALA A 157 2.97 -19.24 10.76
N THR A 158 3.88 -18.26 10.67
CA THR A 158 5.00 -18.30 9.72
C THR A 158 6.37 -18.15 10.37
N GLY A 159 6.44 -17.64 11.60
CA GLY A 159 7.69 -17.26 12.25
C GLY A 159 8.36 -16.01 11.63
N GLU A 160 7.70 -15.36 10.68
CA GLU A 160 8.27 -14.25 9.91
C GLU A 160 7.54 -12.95 10.20
N THR A 161 8.29 -11.95 10.64
CA THR A 161 7.78 -10.61 10.96
C THR A 161 7.74 -9.72 9.73
N PRO A 162 6.66 -8.95 9.49
CA PRO A 162 6.63 -7.94 8.44
C PRO A 162 7.71 -6.87 8.64
N ALA A 163 8.38 -6.46 7.57
CA ALA A 163 9.37 -5.38 7.66
C ALA A 163 8.71 -4.04 8.06
N VAL A 164 7.49 -3.80 7.58
CA VAL A 164 6.74 -2.55 7.78
C VAL A 164 5.27 -2.87 8.03
N ASN A 165 4.63 -2.10 8.92
CA ASN A 165 3.19 -1.91 8.94
C ASN A 165 2.88 -0.44 8.64
N GLN A 166 2.25 -0.15 7.49
CA GLN A 166 1.85 1.20 7.11
C GLN A 166 0.43 1.47 7.60
N ILE A 167 0.23 2.48 8.44
CA ILE A 167 -1.03 2.75 9.12
C ILE A 167 -1.41 4.22 9.03
N GLU A 168 -2.70 4.55 9.18
CA GLU A 168 -3.09 5.92 9.48
C GLU A 168 -2.61 6.27 10.87
N ALA A 169 -1.77 7.29 10.97
CA ALA A 169 -1.30 7.79 12.25
C ALA A 169 -1.05 9.31 12.17
N HIS A 170 -1.64 10.06 13.10
CA HIS A 170 -1.55 11.51 13.21
C HIS A 170 -1.92 11.91 14.65
N PRO A 171 -1.74 13.18 15.08
CA PRO A 171 -1.96 13.60 16.47
C PRO A 171 -3.35 13.28 17.04
N LEU A 172 -4.38 13.14 16.19
CA LEU A 172 -5.74 12.75 16.61
C LEU A 172 -5.98 11.23 16.56
N LEU A 173 -5.02 10.46 16.03
CA LEU A 173 -5.04 9.00 15.97
C LEU A 173 -3.62 8.45 16.22
N PRO A 174 -3.09 8.50 17.44
CA PRO A 174 -1.70 8.15 17.75
C PRO A 174 -1.42 6.65 17.69
N GLN A 175 -2.44 5.80 17.87
CA GLN A 175 -2.33 4.32 17.79
C GLN A 175 -1.31 3.71 18.77
N ASP A 176 -1.23 4.20 20.00
CA ASP A 176 -0.17 3.91 20.97
C ASP A 176 0.07 2.40 21.19
N ASP A 177 -0.98 1.59 21.37
CA ASP A 177 -0.86 0.14 21.57
C ASP A 177 -0.21 -0.56 20.37
N LEU A 178 -0.58 -0.14 19.14
CA LEU A 178 -0.04 -0.71 17.92
C LEU A 178 1.41 -0.27 17.70
N VAL A 179 1.73 0.98 18.06
CA VAL A 179 3.09 1.53 18.02
C VAL A 179 4.00 0.74 18.97
N GLU A 180 3.56 0.53 20.20
CA GLU A 180 4.32 -0.24 21.21
C GLU A 180 4.55 -1.68 20.76
N TYR A 181 3.50 -2.34 20.27
CA TYR A 181 3.60 -3.70 19.73
C TYR A 181 4.60 -3.78 18.58
N CYS A 182 4.46 -2.93 17.57
CA CYS A 182 5.35 -2.93 16.41
C CYS A 182 6.81 -2.66 16.80
N LYS A 183 7.04 -1.75 17.73
CA LYS A 183 8.39 -1.47 18.27
C LYS A 183 8.98 -2.70 18.95
N LYS A 184 8.19 -3.42 19.75
CA LYS A 184 8.62 -4.65 20.44
C LYS A 184 8.99 -5.76 19.46
N GLU A 185 8.18 -5.94 18.42
CA GLU A 185 8.38 -7.00 17.40
C GLU A 185 9.36 -6.61 16.29
N GLY A 186 9.96 -5.41 16.33
CA GLY A 186 10.89 -4.92 15.32
C GLY A 186 10.24 -4.58 13.98
N ILE A 187 8.93 -4.28 13.96
CA ILE A 187 8.17 -3.86 12.79
C ILE A 187 8.30 -2.35 12.62
N HIS A 188 8.82 -1.89 11.48
CA HIS A 188 8.86 -0.47 11.20
C HIS A 188 7.46 0.08 10.92
N LEU A 189 7.14 1.26 11.48
CA LEU A 189 5.88 1.93 11.21
C LEU A 189 6.04 3.05 10.19
N THR A 190 5.13 3.11 9.23
CA THR A 190 4.99 4.22 8.30
C THR A 190 3.60 4.84 8.47
N ALA A 191 3.54 6.13 8.80
CA ALA A 191 2.28 6.85 8.90
C ALA A 191 1.81 7.31 7.52
N TYR A 192 0.58 6.95 7.12
CA TYR A 192 -0.10 7.65 6.05
C TYR A 192 -1.07 8.69 6.62
N SER A 193 -1.46 9.67 5.81
CA SER A 193 -2.24 10.83 6.24
C SER A 193 -1.72 11.50 7.53
N PRO A 194 -0.41 11.73 7.69
CA PRO A 194 0.17 12.20 8.96
C PRO A 194 -0.32 13.59 9.36
N LEU A 195 -0.94 14.30 8.43
CA LEU A 195 -1.58 15.60 8.63
C LEU A 195 -3.13 15.51 8.56
N GLY A 196 -3.75 14.34 8.74
CA GLY A 196 -5.20 14.12 8.83
C GLY A 196 -5.99 14.58 7.61
N ASN A 197 -5.42 14.48 6.38
CA ASN A 197 -6.06 14.87 5.11
C ASN A 197 -6.66 16.28 5.07
N ASN A 198 -6.16 17.21 5.84
CA ASN A 198 -6.65 18.60 6.00
C ASN A 198 -8.11 18.74 6.50
N ARG A 199 -8.85 17.66 6.73
CA ARG A 199 -10.26 17.73 7.15
C ARG A 199 -10.42 17.88 8.66
N GLU A 200 -9.51 17.33 9.44
CA GLU A 200 -9.60 17.29 10.89
C GLU A 200 -8.82 18.44 11.56
N TRP A 201 -7.76 18.95 10.89
CA TRP A 201 -6.95 20.05 11.38
C TRP A 201 -7.74 21.36 11.54
N GLN A 202 -8.73 21.58 10.68
CA GLN A 202 -9.61 22.77 10.79
C GLN A 202 -10.52 22.72 12.01
N ARG A 203 -10.69 21.54 12.66
CA ARG A 203 -11.51 21.34 13.86
C ARG A 203 -10.69 21.24 15.15
N CYS A 204 -9.37 21.16 15.07
CA CYS A 204 -8.53 20.97 16.23
C CYS A 204 -8.00 22.30 16.76
N ASP A 205 -8.59 22.80 17.86
CA ASP A 205 -8.15 24.04 18.52
C ASP A 205 -6.71 24.00 19.02
N MET A 206 -6.14 22.80 19.22
CA MET A 206 -4.75 22.62 19.64
C MET A 206 -3.77 23.02 18.54
N LEU A 207 -4.13 22.83 17.27
CA LEU A 207 -3.26 23.15 16.14
C LEU A 207 -3.38 24.63 15.73
N ARG A 208 -4.56 25.24 15.95
CA ARG A 208 -4.71 26.71 15.82
C ARG A 208 -3.82 27.47 16.79
N ARG A 209 -3.46 26.86 17.93
CA ARG A 209 -2.54 27.48 18.89
C ARG A 209 -1.08 27.42 18.46
N LEU A 210 -0.68 26.41 17.68
CA LEU A 210 0.68 26.31 17.13
C LEU A 210 0.94 27.33 16.02
N ASP A 211 -0.10 27.69 15.22
CA ASP A 211 0.01 28.75 14.20
C ASP A 211 0.03 30.17 14.78
N ALA A 212 -0.37 30.35 16.04
CA ALA A 212 -0.38 31.65 16.70
C ALA A 212 0.97 32.02 17.36
N ASP A 213 1.88 31.03 17.49
CA ASP A 213 3.19 31.18 18.15
C ASP A 213 4.39 31.21 17.16
N ILE A 214 4.12 31.22 15.83
CA ILE A 214 5.10 31.39 14.76
C ILE A 214 4.92 32.78 14.10
#